data_4cc2e5fdddf1c668a1b6cf265ec81c00
#
_entry.id   4cc2e5fdddf1c668a1b6cf265ec81c00
#
_cell.length_a   1.000
_cell.length_b   1.000
_cell.length_c   1.000
_cell.angle_alpha   90.00
_cell.angle_beta   90.00
_cell.angle_gamma   90.00
#
_symmetry.space_group_name_H-M   'P 1'
#
loop_
_entity.id
_entity.type
_entity.pdbx_description
1 polymer ?
#
loop_
_entity_poly.entity_id
_entity_poly.type
_entity_poly.pdbx_seq_one_letter_code
_entity_poly.pdbx_strand_id
1 'polypeptide(L)'
;MITYRENALTPEIINTIRASVGWTLFSDTQLERAVRSTACSIAAFSGGQPVGMARLIGDGVYWFLCDVAVVPAVQKQGIGRQMVQTLLDFAAQTLATGERCSVTLVSAQGKEDFYASLGFAAIPNDRAGHGMQLFLTA
;
A
#
# COMPACT_ATOMS: atom_id res chain seq x y z
N MET A 1 -17.80 -4.70 -12.32
CA MET A 1 -16.51 -4.40 -12.97
C MET A 1 -15.67 -3.55 -12.05
N ILE A 2 -14.40 -3.87 -11.90
CA ILE A 2 -13.48 -3.12 -11.08
C ILE A 2 -12.75 -2.09 -11.95
N THR A 3 -12.73 -0.85 -11.51
CA THR A 3 -11.95 0.21 -12.13
C THR A 3 -10.89 0.70 -11.15
N TYR A 4 -9.77 1.21 -11.67
CA TYR A 4 -8.65 1.67 -10.87
C TYR A 4 -8.33 3.13 -11.20
N ARG A 5 -8.03 3.93 -10.17
CA ARG A 5 -7.61 5.32 -10.35
C ARG A 5 -6.37 5.60 -9.52
N GLU A 6 -5.35 6.12 -10.18
CA GLU A 6 -4.14 6.54 -9.47
C GLU A 6 -4.36 7.90 -8.80
N ASN A 7 -3.77 8.04 -7.63
CA ASN A 7 -3.73 9.28 -6.85
C ASN A 7 -5.13 9.84 -6.54
N ALA A 8 -6.10 8.94 -6.32
CA ALA A 8 -7.50 9.30 -6.05
C ALA A 8 -7.89 9.08 -4.59
N LEU A 9 -6.95 8.72 -3.70
CA LEU A 9 -7.27 8.50 -2.29
C LEU A 9 -7.58 9.82 -1.59
N THR A 10 -8.62 9.77 -0.77
CA THR A 10 -9.04 10.85 0.13
C THR A 10 -9.09 10.31 1.55
N PRO A 11 -9.09 11.17 2.58
CA PRO A 11 -9.29 10.72 3.96
C PRO A 11 -10.54 9.84 4.12
N GLU A 12 -11.64 10.20 3.47
CA GLU A 12 -12.88 9.44 3.53
C GLU A 12 -12.73 8.04 2.94
N ILE A 13 -12.13 7.94 1.75
CA ILE A 13 -11.89 6.63 1.10
C ILE A 13 -11.01 5.76 1.97
N ILE A 14 -9.92 6.32 2.48
CA ILE A 14 -8.97 5.58 3.33
C ILE A 14 -9.69 5.03 4.55
N ASN A 15 -10.43 5.85 5.30
CA ASN A 15 -11.11 5.41 6.51
C ASN A 15 -12.26 4.45 6.20
N THR A 16 -12.97 4.62 5.09
CA THR A 16 -14.01 3.68 4.68
C THR A 16 -13.42 2.28 4.49
N ILE A 17 -12.31 2.17 3.79
CA ILE A 17 -11.66 0.87 3.54
C ILE A 17 -11.02 0.34 4.82
N ARG A 18 -10.35 1.18 5.61
CA ARG A 18 -9.78 0.77 6.90
C ARG A 18 -10.84 0.20 7.82
N ALA A 19 -12.00 0.85 7.93
CA ALA A 19 -13.10 0.36 8.74
C ALA A 19 -13.59 -1.01 8.28
N SER A 20 -13.65 -1.24 6.97
CA SER A 20 -14.13 -2.50 6.41
C SER A 20 -13.27 -3.71 6.77
N VAL A 21 -11.98 -3.49 7.07
CA VAL A 21 -11.03 -4.54 7.44
C VAL A 21 -10.64 -4.48 8.92
N GLY A 22 -11.32 -3.65 9.71
CA GLY A 22 -11.10 -3.58 11.16
C GLY A 22 -9.84 -2.83 11.59
N TRP A 23 -9.29 -1.97 10.74
CA TRP A 23 -8.10 -1.19 11.06
C TRP A 23 -8.46 0.11 11.78
N THR A 24 -7.51 0.62 12.57
CA THR A 24 -7.63 1.91 13.26
C THR A 24 -7.94 3.04 12.28
N LEU A 25 -8.89 3.90 12.63
CA LEU A 25 -9.20 5.10 11.85
C LEU A 25 -8.34 6.28 12.33
N PHE A 26 -8.10 7.21 11.42
CA PHE A 26 -7.33 8.42 11.69
C PHE A 26 -8.18 9.65 11.43
N SER A 27 -7.77 10.80 12.00
CA SER A 27 -8.46 12.06 11.75
C SER A 27 -8.29 12.48 10.28
N ASP A 28 -9.24 13.24 9.76
CA ASP A 28 -9.14 13.78 8.40
C ASP A 28 -7.89 14.63 8.22
N THR A 29 -7.55 15.46 9.20
CA THR A 29 -6.35 16.31 9.14
C THR A 29 -5.08 15.49 9.04
N GLN A 30 -4.97 14.41 9.81
CA GLN A 30 -3.81 13.53 9.74
C GLN A 30 -3.74 12.81 8.39
N LEU A 31 -4.86 12.34 7.88
CA LEU A 31 -4.90 11.66 6.58
C LEU A 31 -4.66 12.61 5.42
N GLU A 32 -5.08 13.88 5.52
CA GLU A 32 -4.75 14.89 4.51
C GLU A 32 -3.24 15.08 4.40
N ARG A 33 -2.53 15.14 5.53
CA ARG A 33 -1.06 15.18 5.51
C ARG A 33 -0.46 13.94 4.89
N ALA A 34 -0.99 12.76 5.23
CA ALA A 34 -0.51 11.49 4.68
C ALA A 34 -0.70 11.42 3.17
N VAL A 35 -1.85 11.85 2.67
CA VAL A 35 -2.14 11.87 1.23
C VAL A 35 -1.17 12.80 0.50
N ARG A 36 -0.93 13.99 1.05
CA ARG A 36 0.02 14.94 0.44
C ARG A 36 1.45 14.39 0.38
N SER A 37 1.83 13.55 1.33
CA SER A 37 3.18 12.94 1.39
C SER A 37 3.26 11.60 0.66
N THR A 38 2.20 11.17 0.02
CA THR A 38 2.15 9.93 -0.75
C THR A 38 2.71 10.18 -2.15
N ALA A 39 3.71 9.40 -2.55
CA ALA A 39 4.32 9.55 -3.87
C ALA A 39 3.40 9.06 -4.97
N CYS A 40 2.75 7.92 -4.75
CA CYS A 40 1.78 7.35 -5.67
C CYS A 40 0.80 6.49 -4.87
N SER A 41 -0.46 6.56 -5.23
CA SER A 41 -1.48 5.71 -4.64
C SER A 41 -2.39 5.17 -5.73
N ILE A 42 -3.16 4.15 -5.38
CA ILE A 42 -4.13 3.52 -6.27
C ILE A 42 -5.39 3.22 -5.47
N ALA A 43 -6.53 3.49 -6.06
CA ALA A 43 -7.83 3.11 -5.51
C ALA A 43 -8.57 2.23 -6.50
N ALA A 44 -9.23 1.21 -6.00
CA ALA A 44 -10.10 0.33 -6.77
C ALA A 44 -11.55 0.65 -6.46
N PHE A 45 -12.37 0.65 -7.47
CA PHE A 45 -13.80 0.97 -7.38
C PHE A 45 -14.65 -0.13 -8.02
N SER A 46 -15.80 -0.39 -7.42
CA SER A 46 -16.82 -1.25 -7.97
C SER A 46 -18.16 -0.48 -7.95
N GLY A 47 -18.74 -0.22 -9.12
CA GLY A 47 -19.97 0.56 -9.21
C GLY A 47 -19.87 1.94 -8.58
N GLY A 48 -18.71 2.58 -8.68
CA GLY A 48 -18.45 3.89 -8.08
C GLY A 48 -18.12 3.88 -6.59
N GLN A 49 -18.15 2.72 -5.94
CA GLN A 49 -17.80 2.59 -4.52
C GLN A 49 -16.35 2.18 -4.37
N PRO A 50 -15.59 2.80 -3.45
CA PRO A 50 -14.22 2.39 -3.19
C PRO A 50 -14.19 1.01 -2.54
N VAL A 51 -13.42 0.09 -3.12
CA VAL A 51 -13.32 -1.28 -2.66
C VAL A 51 -11.88 -1.72 -2.38
N GLY A 52 -10.89 -0.91 -2.72
CA GLY A 52 -9.50 -1.23 -2.45
C GLY A 52 -8.62 0.01 -2.47
N MET A 53 -7.50 -0.08 -1.79
CA MET A 53 -6.49 0.98 -1.77
C MET A 53 -5.10 0.43 -1.59
N ALA A 54 -4.10 1.21 -1.99
CA ALA A 54 -2.69 1.00 -1.64
C ALA A 54 -1.96 2.33 -1.80
N ARG A 55 -0.94 2.57 -0.96
CA ARG A 55 -0.12 3.78 -1.01
C ARG A 55 1.35 3.43 -1.04
N LEU A 56 2.13 4.25 -1.75
CA LEU A 56 3.58 4.16 -1.80
C LEU A 56 4.17 5.48 -1.33
N ILE A 57 5.00 5.43 -0.28
CA ILE A 57 5.72 6.59 0.23
C ILE A 57 7.22 6.33 0.15
N GLY A 58 8.02 7.38 -0.04
CA GLY A 58 9.46 7.23 -0.11
C GLY A 58 10.12 8.30 -0.95
N ASP A 59 11.42 8.10 -1.19
CA ASP A 59 12.30 9.11 -1.78
C ASP A 59 13.00 8.64 -3.07
N GLY A 60 12.67 7.45 -3.56
CA GLY A 60 13.29 6.89 -4.76
C GLY A 60 14.47 5.98 -4.45
N VAL A 61 15.01 6.02 -3.24
CA VAL A 61 16.01 5.08 -2.73
C VAL A 61 15.30 4.05 -1.85
N TYR A 62 14.50 4.52 -0.92
CA TYR A 62 13.69 3.71 -0.01
C TYR A 62 12.23 4.01 -0.24
N TRP A 63 11.48 2.96 -0.53
CA TRP A 63 10.02 3.03 -0.65
C TRP A 63 9.38 2.21 0.46
N PHE A 64 8.25 2.68 0.96
CA PHE A 64 7.41 1.93 1.87
C PHE A 64 6.02 1.76 1.27
N LEU A 65 5.60 0.52 1.09
CA LEU A 65 4.26 0.15 0.62
C LEU A 65 3.36 -0.01 1.83
N CYS A 66 2.28 0.75 1.89
CA CYS A 66 1.38 0.73 3.04
C CYS A 66 -0.08 0.85 2.63
N ASP A 67 -0.96 0.62 3.59
CA ASP A 67 -2.42 0.70 3.42
C ASP A 67 -2.94 -0.17 2.27
N VAL A 68 -2.34 -1.34 2.07
CA VAL A 68 -2.85 -2.28 1.07
C VAL A 68 -4.05 -3.01 1.66
N ALA A 69 -5.23 -2.70 1.19
CA ALA A 69 -6.46 -3.29 1.69
C ALA A 69 -7.50 -3.41 0.59
N VAL A 70 -8.26 -4.49 0.64
CA VAL A 70 -9.41 -4.75 -0.22
C VAL A 70 -10.59 -5.10 0.67
N VAL A 71 -11.75 -4.49 0.44
CA VAL A 71 -12.94 -4.79 1.23
C VAL A 71 -13.28 -6.28 1.15
N PRO A 72 -13.74 -6.90 2.26
CA PRO A 72 -13.91 -8.36 2.30
C PRO A 72 -14.77 -8.94 1.19
N ALA A 73 -15.82 -8.24 0.77
CA ALA A 73 -16.78 -8.73 -0.22
C ALA A 73 -16.16 -9.02 -1.59
N VAL A 74 -15.03 -8.38 -1.93
CA VAL A 74 -14.40 -8.52 -3.25
C VAL A 74 -12.96 -9.01 -3.17
N GLN A 75 -12.53 -9.55 -2.04
CA GLN A 75 -11.21 -10.16 -1.90
C GLN A 75 -11.08 -11.41 -2.79
N LYS A 76 -9.83 -11.81 -3.04
CA LYS A 76 -9.48 -13.00 -3.84
C LYS A 76 -9.90 -12.90 -5.32
N GLN A 77 -9.98 -11.68 -5.84
CA GLN A 77 -10.30 -11.42 -7.24
C GLN A 77 -9.15 -10.75 -7.99
N GLY A 78 -7.96 -10.70 -7.40
CA GLY A 78 -6.77 -10.12 -8.02
C GLY A 78 -6.67 -8.60 -7.87
N ILE A 79 -7.55 -7.97 -7.10
CA ILE A 79 -7.55 -6.51 -6.92
C ILE A 79 -6.27 -6.04 -6.21
N GLY A 80 -5.91 -6.70 -5.11
CA GLY A 80 -4.70 -6.35 -4.36
C GLY A 80 -3.44 -6.50 -5.21
N ARG A 81 -3.35 -7.58 -5.97
CA ARG A 81 -2.22 -7.82 -6.88
C ARG A 81 -2.10 -6.71 -7.92
N GLN A 82 -3.20 -6.34 -8.54
CA GLN A 82 -3.21 -5.28 -9.55
C GLN A 82 -2.76 -3.94 -8.96
N MET A 83 -3.25 -3.60 -7.78
CA MET A 83 -2.90 -2.35 -7.11
C MET A 83 -1.41 -2.32 -6.74
N VAL A 84 -0.91 -3.37 -6.11
CA VAL A 84 0.50 -3.43 -5.71
C VAL A 84 1.40 -3.40 -6.93
N GLN A 85 1.07 -4.15 -7.99
CA GLN A 85 1.87 -4.15 -9.20
C GLN A 85 1.94 -2.76 -9.84
N THR A 86 0.84 -2.02 -9.84
CA THR A 86 0.82 -0.64 -10.35
C THR A 86 1.82 0.24 -9.59
N LEU A 87 1.87 0.13 -8.26
CA LEU A 87 2.79 0.91 -7.45
C LEU A 87 4.24 0.47 -7.62
N LEU A 88 4.49 -0.83 -7.77
CA LEU A 88 5.83 -1.33 -8.06
C LEU A 88 6.33 -0.84 -9.43
N ASP A 89 5.46 -0.82 -10.43
CA ASP A 89 5.79 -0.29 -11.75
C ASP A 89 6.13 1.20 -11.67
N PHE A 90 5.39 1.96 -10.87
CA PHE A 90 5.70 3.37 -10.61
C PHE A 90 7.11 3.51 -10.03
N ALA A 91 7.44 2.77 -8.99
CA ALA A 91 8.76 2.82 -8.37
C ALA A 91 9.87 2.46 -9.36
N ALA A 92 9.66 1.41 -10.16
CA ALA A 92 10.63 1.00 -11.17
C ALA A 92 10.87 2.08 -12.22
N GLN A 93 9.83 2.79 -12.62
CA GLN A 93 9.93 3.86 -13.63
C GLN A 93 10.70 5.09 -13.14
N THR A 94 10.90 5.25 -11.83
CA THR A 94 11.71 6.35 -11.30
C THR A 94 13.21 6.10 -11.46
N LEU A 95 13.62 4.86 -11.74
CA LEU A 95 15.02 4.47 -11.78
C LEU A 95 15.66 4.78 -13.12
N ALA A 96 16.84 5.42 -13.09
CA ALA A 96 17.70 5.51 -14.24
C ALA A 96 18.58 4.27 -14.37
N THR A 97 19.21 4.09 -15.51
CA THR A 97 20.10 2.93 -15.74
C THR A 97 21.17 2.84 -14.67
N GLY A 98 21.32 1.66 -14.05
CA GLY A 98 22.30 1.40 -12.99
C GLY A 98 21.85 1.75 -11.60
N GLU A 99 20.70 2.41 -11.45
CA GLU A 99 20.12 2.71 -10.14
C GLU A 99 19.32 1.53 -9.60
N ARG A 100 19.18 1.49 -8.28
CA ARG A 100 18.32 0.51 -7.60
C ARG A 100 17.62 1.19 -6.42
N CYS A 101 16.49 0.64 -6.05
CA CYS A 101 15.75 1.06 -4.86
C CYS A 101 15.27 -0.18 -4.11
N SER A 102 14.82 0.01 -2.88
CA SER A 102 14.13 -1.04 -2.14
C SER A 102 12.69 -0.64 -1.89
N VAL A 103 11.80 -1.61 -1.86
CA VAL A 103 10.42 -1.45 -1.42
C VAL A 103 10.23 -2.36 -0.21
N THR A 104 9.86 -1.76 0.91
CA THR A 104 9.63 -2.47 2.17
C THR A 104 8.15 -2.35 2.54
N LEU A 105 7.63 -3.35 3.21
CA LEU A 105 6.28 -3.33 3.76
C LEU A 105 6.25 -4.10 5.08
N VAL A 106 5.21 -3.87 5.86
CA VAL A 106 4.86 -4.73 6.98
C VAL A 106 3.56 -5.43 6.60
N SER A 107 3.62 -6.75 6.45
CA SER A 107 2.46 -7.55 6.05
C SER A 107 1.43 -7.61 7.18
N ALA A 108 0.15 -7.52 6.83
CA ALA A 108 -0.89 -8.00 7.73
C ALA A 108 -0.67 -9.49 7.98
N GLN A 109 -0.98 -9.94 9.21
CA GLN A 109 -0.83 -11.36 9.56
C GLN A 109 -1.61 -12.24 8.59
N GLY A 110 -0.96 -13.28 8.08
CA GLY A 110 -1.57 -14.22 7.14
C GLY A 110 -1.52 -13.80 5.68
N LYS A 111 -0.95 -12.64 5.36
CA LYS A 111 -0.83 -12.15 3.97
C LYS A 111 0.59 -12.26 3.42
N GLU A 112 1.50 -12.85 4.17
CA GLU A 112 2.91 -12.96 3.76
C GLU A 112 3.09 -13.68 2.43
N ASP A 113 2.34 -14.76 2.21
CA ASP A 113 2.42 -15.52 0.94
C ASP A 113 1.96 -14.69 -0.27
N PHE A 114 0.98 -13.82 -0.07
CA PHE A 114 0.55 -12.89 -1.11
C PHE A 114 1.72 -12.03 -1.57
N TYR A 115 2.44 -11.41 -0.63
CA TYR A 115 3.57 -10.56 -0.97
C TYR A 115 4.76 -11.37 -1.52
N ALA A 116 5.01 -12.57 -1.00
CA ALA A 116 6.03 -13.45 -1.54
C ALA A 116 5.77 -13.77 -3.02
N SER A 117 4.51 -13.97 -3.39
CA SER A 117 4.13 -14.23 -4.79
C SER A 117 4.39 -13.04 -5.72
N LEU A 118 4.57 -11.84 -5.16
CA LEU A 118 4.91 -10.63 -5.91
C LEU A 118 6.42 -10.34 -5.92
N GLY A 119 7.22 -11.20 -5.32
CA GLY A 119 8.69 -11.07 -5.31
C GLY A 119 9.28 -10.51 -4.03
N PHE A 120 8.46 -10.22 -3.02
CA PHE A 120 8.98 -9.73 -1.74
C PHE A 120 9.62 -10.87 -0.95
N ALA A 121 10.77 -10.59 -0.35
CA ALA A 121 11.45 -11.50 0.56
C ALA A 121 11.16 -11.11 2.01
N ALA A 122 10.90 -12.11 2.85
CA ALA A 122 10.69 -11.86 4.27
C ALA A 122 11.96 -11.32 4.93
N ILE A 123 11.81 -10.49 5.96
CA ILE A 123 12.90 -10.04 6.82
C ILE A 123 12.61 -10.55 8.26
N PRO A 124 13.63 -11.12 8.95
CA PRO A 124 15.06 -11.11 8.60
C PRO A 124 15.41 -12.10 7.47
N ASN A 125 16.52 -11.83 6.82
CA ASN A 125 17.14 -12.71 5.84
C ASN A 125 18.66 -12.54 5.92
N ASP A 126 19.41 -13.06 4.96
CA ASP A 126 20.87 -12.97 4.96
C ASP A 126 21.41 -11.55 4.74
N ARG A 127 20.55 -10.58 4.36
CA ARG A 127 20.92 -9.18 4.12
C ARG A 127 20.44 -8.23 5.20
N ALA A 128 19.40 -8.60 5.96
CA ALA A 128 18.73 -7.70 6.89
C ALA A 128 18.30 -8.41 8.16
N GLY A 129 18.39 -7.71 9.29
CA GLY A 129 17.80 -8.12 10.55
C GLY A 129 16.27 -7.92 10.54
N HIS A 130 15.65 -8.13 11.70
CA HIS A 130 14.19 -7.98 11.83
C HIS A 130 13.74 -6.55 11.51
N GLY A 131 12.59 -6.43 10.88
CA GLY A 131 11.85 -5.17 10.87
C GLY A 131 11.41 -4.83 12.30
N MET A 132 11.43 -3.53 12.63
CA MET A 132 11.10 -3.05 13.96
C MET A 132 10.14 -1.89 13.86
N GLN A 133 9.28 -1.71 14.86
CA GLN A 133 8.21 -0.73 14.82
C GLN A 133 8.06 -0.07 16.19
N LEU A 134 7.83 1.23 16.20
CA LEU A 134 7.53 2.01 17.39
C LEU A 134 6.30 2.88 17.12
N PHE A 135 5.36 2.90 18.07
CA PHE A 135 4.20 3.77 17.99
C PHE A 135 4.41 4.99 18.88
N LEU A 136 4.19 6.16 18.32
CA LEU A 136 4.23 7.43 19.05
C LEU A 136 2.81 7.97 19.14
N THR A 137 2.46 8.49 20.32
CA THR A 137 1.14 9.09 20.56
C THR A 137 1.32 10.48 21.17
N ALA A 138 0.42 11.37 20.79
CA ALA A 138 0.36 12.71 21.39
C ALA A 138 -0.55 12.71 22.64
#